data_a99058c8ff8196d19505e0f95c35774e
#
_entry.id   a99058c8ff8196d19505e0f95c35774e
#
_cell.length_a   1.000
_cell.length_b   1.000
_cell.length_c   1.000
_cell.angle_alpha   90.00
_cell.angle_beta   90.00
_cell.angle_gamma   90.00
#
_symmetry.space_group_name_H-M   'P 1'
#
loop_
_entity.id
_entity.type
_entity.pdbx_description
1 polymer ?
#
loop_
_entity_poly.entity_id
_entity_poly.type
_entity_poly.pdbx_seq_one_letter_code
_entity_poly.pdbx_strand_id
1 'polypeptide(L)'
;PSVGRGYAEMVLEGPQISAFVKKGHTVKVLVRDLDEYVKNVKKTQTKNNAYYTYDTMVKRLNEWKEKFAGICRLESIGKSHEGRDIWALKISDNPEINEPEPAALLMGAHHAREWPSVEVPMATAKQLLEEYEGNEEIKRLVDNREIWIVPMVNPDGVTYSMEKSRMWRKNRRNNGNGSYGVDLNRNYGYQWGNVGASNSGSSDTYHGTGPFSEPESCTMRDFCIREKFQASISFHTYSELILYPFGYGYNIPNPDSKIFVKMASEMAKFNGYDPKNSAE
;
A
#
# COMPACT_ATOMS: atom_id res chain seq x y z
N PRO A 1 -6.77 -14.76 0.64
CA PRO A 1 -7.30 -15.52 1.79
C PRO A 1 -7.99 -14.58 2.76
N SER A 2 -9.19 -14.92 3.16
CA SER A 2 -9.96 -14.21 4.18
C SER A 2 -10.29 -15.16 5.33
N VAL A 3 -10.49 -14.63 6.52
CA VAL A 3 -10.90 -15.39 7.70
C VAL A 3 -12.20 -14.81 8.21
N GLY A 4 -13.26 -15.63 8.20
CA GLY A 4 -14.56 -15.29 8.78
C GLY A 4 -14.88 -16.17 9.98
N ARG A 5 -15.99 -15.91 10.68
CA ARG A 5 -16.43 -16.77 11.76
C ARG A 5 -16.74 -18.19 11.22
N GLY A 6 -15.86 -19.14 11.54
CA GLY A 6 -16.01 -20.56 11.20
C GLY A 6 -15.49 -20.96 9.82
N TYR A 7 -14.85 -20.08 9.05
CA TYR A 7 -14.19 -20.42 7.80
C TYR A 7 -12.93 -19.60 7.53
N ALA A 8 -12.03 -20.11 6.68
CA ALA A 8 -10.90 -19.38 6.14
C ALA A 8 -10.78 -19.65 4.64
N GLU A 9 -10.51 -18.61 3.86
CA GLU A 9 -10.17 -18.74 2.43
C GLU A 9 -8.65 -18.75 2.28
N MET A 10 -8.13 -19.67 1.51
CA MET A 10 -6.69 -19.86 1.32
C MET A 10 -6.38 -20.22 -0.13
N VAL A 11 -5.20 -19.82 -0.60
CA VAL A 11 -4.62 -20.35 -1.84
C VAL A 11 -3.80 -21.57 -1.45
N LEU A 12 -4.17 -22.74 -1.94
CA LEU A 12 -3.57 -24.02 -1.60
C LEU A 12 -3.26 -24.82 -2.86
N GLU A 13 -2.19 -25.60 -2.80
CA GLU A 13 -1.90 -26.64 -3.79
C GLU A 13 -2.63 -27.94 -3.46
N GLY A 14 -2.81 -28.81 -4.46
CA GLY A 14 -3.56 -30.07 -4.31
C GLY A 14 -3.15 -30.92 -3.10
N PRO A 15 -1.86 -31.15 -2.80
CA PRO A 15 -1.41 -31.87 -1.61
C PRO A 15 -1.84 -31.21 -0.29
N GLN A 16 -1.86 -29.89 -0.23
CA GLN A 16 -2.29 -29.14 0.97
C GLN A 16 -3.79 -29.29 1.20
N ILE A 17 -4.60 -29.23 0.13
CA ILE A 17 -6.06 -29.48 0.20
C ILE A 17 -6.30 -30.87 0.79
N SER A 18 -5.60 -31.89 0.29
CA SER A 18 -5.71 -33.26 0.80
C SER A 18 -5.34 -33.40 2.28
N ALA A 19 -4.33 -32.64 2.74
CA ALA A 19 -3.93 -32.62 4.13
C ALA A 19 -5.01 -32.00 5.05
N PHE A 20 -5.67 -30.94 4.62
CA PHE A 20 -6.80 -30.32 5.37
C PHE A 20 -7.98 -31.27 5.49
N VAL A 21 -8.36 -31.93 4.40
CA VAL A 21 -9.46 -32.92 4.40
C VAL A 21 -9.14 -34.10 5.35
N LYS A 22 -7.91 -34.61 5.32
CA LYS A 22 -7.48 -35.69 6.24
C LYS A 22 -7.53 -35.28 7.73
N LYS A 23 -7.39 -33.99 8.02
CA LYS A 23 -7.55 -33.43 9.38
C LYS A 23 -9.01 -33.15 9.77
N GLY A 24 -9.97 -33.53 8.95
CA GLY A 24 -11.39 -33.39 9.24
C GLY A 24 -11.99 -32.01 8.90
N HIS A 25 -11.25 -31.17 8.19
CA HIS A 25 -11.79 -29.86 7.75
C HIS A 25 -12.64 -30.04 6.49
N THR A 26 -13.76 -29.33 6.41
CA THR A 26 -14.54 -29.23 5.17
C THR A 26 -13.87 -28.23 4.24
N VAL A 27 -13.50 -28.66 3.04
CA VAL A 27 -12.86 -27.80 2.04
C VAL A 27 -13.79 -27.62 0.85
N LYS A 28 -14.08 -26.36 0.51
CA LYS A 28 -14.78 -25.97 -0.71
C LYS A 28 -13.82 -25.28 -1.65
N VAL A 29 -13.57 -25.86 -2.82
CA VAL A 29 -12.74 -25.23 -3.84
C VAL A 29 -13.58 -24.18 -4.58
N LEU A 30 -13.26 -22.91 -4.40
CA LEU A 30 -13.94 -21.78 -5.05
C LEU A 30 -13.40 -21.54 -6.47
N VAL A 31 -12.09 -21.62 -6.62
CA VAL A 31 -11.37 -21.46 -7.90
C VAL A 31 -10.36 -22.59 -8.01
N ARG A 32 -10.43 -23.38 -9.07
CA ARG A 32 -9.54 -24.57 -9.27
C ARG A 32 -8.18 -24.18 -9.81
N ASP A 33 -8.13 -23.23 -10.73
CA ASP A 33 -6.94 -22.69 -11.35
C ASP A 33 -6.99 -21.17 -11.25
N LEU A 34 -6.15 -20.61 -10.37
CA LEU A 34 -6.13 -19.19 -10.11
C LEU A 34 -5.55 -18.42 -11.31
N ASP A 35 -4.58 -19.01 -12.01
CA ASP A 35 -3.95 -18.37 -13.18
C ASP A 35 -4.92 -18.32 -14.36
N GLU A 36 -5.68 -19.39 -14.59
CA GLU A 36 -6.74 -19.43 -15.59
C GLU A 36 -7.88 -18.46 -15.24
N TYR A 37 -8.31 -18.44 -13.98
CA TYR A 37 -9.33 -17.50 -13.50
C TYR A 37 -8.88 -16.05 -13.74
N VAL A 38 -7.65 -15.70 -13.37
CA VAL A 38 -7.07 -14.35 -13.57
C VAL A 38 -6.97 -14.00 -15.06
N LYS A 39 -6.57 -14.96 -15.92
CA LYS A 39 -6.55 -14.75 -17.40
C LYS A 39 -7.95 -14.46 -17.94
N ASN A 40 -8.96 -15.15 -17.43
CA ASN A 40 -10.35 -14.97 -17.86
C ASN A 40 -10.93 -13.64 -17.36
N VAL A 41 -10.63 -13.24 -16.10
CA VAL A 41 -11.00 -11.92 -15.58
C VAL A 41 -10.37 -10.80 -16.42
N LYS A 42 -9.11 -10.93 -16.84
CA LYS A 42 -8.47 -9.97 -17.77
C LYS A 42 -9.19 -9.83 -19.11
N LYS A 43 -9.78 -10.92 -19.64
CA LYS A 43 -10.54 -10.88 -20.89
C LYS A 43 -11.89 -10.18 -20.75
N THR A 44 -12.49 -10.23 -19.55
CA THR A 44 -13.80 -9.61 -19.27
C THR A 44 -13.69 -8.15 -18.77
N GLN A 45 -12.54 -7.74 -18.26
CA GLN A 45 -12.24 -6.35 -17.89
C GLN A 45 -11.93 -5.51 -19.13
N THR A 46 -12.80 -5.52 -20.11
CA THR A 46 -12.67 -4.71 -21.32
C THR A 46 -13.04 -3.25 -21.05
N LYS A 47 -12.06 -2.38 -21.24
CA LYS A 47 -12.14 -0.99 -21.69
C LYS A 47 -12.59 0.13 -20.74
N ASN A 48 -13.27 -0.05 -19.62
CA ASN A 48 -13.76 1.10 -18.85
C ASN A 48 -13.38 1.18 -17.36
N ASN A 49 -12.70 0.18 -16.78
CA ASN A 49 -12.21 0.23 -15.38
C ASN A 49 -10.77 -0.32 -15.33
N ALA A 50 -9.86 0.29 -16.05
CA ALA A 50 -8.43 -0.04 -15.94
C ALA A 50 -7.87 0.64 -14.68
N TYR A 51 -7.27 -0.13 -13.76
CA TYR A 51 -6.44 0.39 -12.68
C TYR A 51 -5.32 1.26 -13.22
N TYR A 52 -4.86 2.23 -12.43
CA TYR A 52 -3.70 3.01 -12.79
C TYR A 52 -2.47 2.15 -13.03
N THR A 53 -1.92 2.22 -14.25
CA THR A 53 -0.54 1.80 -14.52
C THR A 53 0.40 2.90 -14.04
N TYR A 54 1.71 2.61 -13.96
CA TYR A 54 2.70 3.64 -13.65
C TYR A 54 2.56 4.86 -14.57
N ASP A 55 2.50 4.65 -15.88
CA ASP A 55 2.42 5.74 -16.87
C ASP A 55 1.12 6.55 -16.76
N THR A 56 -0.02 5.89 -16.59
CA THR A 56 -1.30 6.59 -16.44
C THR A 56 -1.40 7.35 -15.13
N MET A 57 -0.82 6.85 -14.04
CA MET A 57 -0.69 7.55 -12.78
C MET A 57 0.18 8.80 -12.95
N VAL A 58 1.39 8.66 -13.50
CA VAL A 58 2.32 9.80 -13.73
C VAL A 58 1.67 10.86 -14.59
N LYS A 59 1.00 10.46 -15.68
CA LYS A 59 0.25 11.38 -16.52
C LYS A 59 -0.79 12.16 -15.73
N ARG A 60 -1.60 11.47 -14.92
CA ARG A 60 -2.64 12.10 -14.10
C ARG A 60 -2.05 13.05 -13.06
N LEU A 61 -0.96 12.68 -12.40
CA LEU A 61 -0.29 13.56 -11.43
C LEU A 61 0.24 14.85 -12.08
N ASN A 62 0.81 14.77 -13.29
CA ASN A 62 1.24 15.94 -14.02
C ASN A 62 0.07 16.82 -14.47
N GLU A 63 -1.02 16.23 -14.96
CA GLU A 63 -2.25 16.98 -15.27
C GLU A 63 -2.78 17.76 -14.06
N TRP A 64 -2.76 17.17 -12.87
CA TRP A 64 -3.16 17.85 -11.63
C TRP A 64 -2.19 18.96 -11.22
N LYS A 65 -0.86 18.70 -11.29
CA LYS A 65 0.16 19.72 -11.05
C LYS A 65 -0.06 20.95 -11.93
N GLU A 66 -0.38 20.78 -13.19
CA GLU A 66 -0.64 21.90 -14.12
C GLU A 66 -1.98 22.60 -13.80
N LYS A 67 -3.04 21.81 -13.61
CA LYS A 67 -4.39 22.34 -13.41
C LYS A 67 -4.57 23.04 -12.07
N PHE A 68 -3.93 22.55 -11.01
CA PHE A 68 -4.10 22.99 -9.63
C PHE A 68 -2.79 23.52 -9.01
N ALA A 69 -1.96 24.19 -9.81
CA ALA A 69 -0.64 24.67 -9.40
C ALA A 69 -0.64 25.55 -8.15
N GLY A 70 -1.77 26.22 -7.85
CA GLY A 70 -1.92 27.06 -6.65
C GLY A 70 -2.03 26.27 -5.34
N ILE A 71 -2.42 25.00 -5.41
CA ILE A 71 -2.66 24.15 -4.21
C ILE A 71 -1.97 22.78 -4.29
N CYS A 72 -1.21 22.50 -5.31
CA CYS A 72 -0.44 21.25 -5.34
C CYS A 72 0.93 21.39 -6.00
N ARG A 73 1.88 20.57 -5.50
CA ARG A 73 3.22 20.38 -6.03
C ARG A 73 3.50 18.89 -6.22
N LEU A 74 4.15 18.56 -7.33
CA LEU A 74 4.58 17.19 -7.64
C LEU A 74 6.10 17.11 -7.63
N GLU A 75 6.67 16.15 -6.91
CA GLU A 75 8.11 15.89 -6.91
C GLU A 75 8.43 14.40 -6.99
N SER A 76 9.60 14.07 -7.56
CA SER A 76 10.19 12.75 -7.40
C SER A 76 10.99 12.72 -6.11
N ILE A 77 10.57 11.85 -5.18
CA ILE A 77 11.24 11.70 -3.87
C ILE A 77 12.38 10.69 -3.90
N GLY A 78 12.52 9.92 -4.97
CA GLY A 78 13.55 8.92 -5.17
C GLY A 78 13.27 8.02 -6.35
N LYS A 79 14.09 6.98 -6.51
CA LYS A 79 13.97 6.01 -7.61
C LYS A 79 13.93 4.57 -7.10
N SER A 80 13.20 3.74 -7.84
CA SER A 80 13.14 2.29 -7.66
C SER A 80 14.38 1.59 -8.23
N HIS A 81 14.49 0.27 -8.05
CA HIS A 81 15.57 -0.54 -8.60
C HIS A 81 15.73 -0.45 -10.12
N GLU A 82 14.62 -0.38 -10.88
CA GLU A 82 14.63 -0.25 -12.33
C GLU A 82 14.65 1.22 -12.80
N GLY A 83 14.84 2.16 -11.86
CA GLY A 83 15.03 3.59 -12.16
C GLY A 83 13.76 4.39 -12.35
N ARG A 84 12.57 3.85 -12.05
CA ARG A 84 11.32 4.61 -12.06
C ARG A 84 11.27 5.58 -10.89
N ASP A 85 10.78 6.79 -11.13
CA ASP A 85 10.57 7.78 -10.07
C ASP A 85 9.47 7.34 -9.11
N ILE A 86 9.72 7.57 -7.81
CA ILE A 86 8.70 7.46 -6.78
C ILE A 86 8.13 8.87 -6.59
N TRP A 87 6.89 9.05 -7.02
CA TRP A 87 6.24 10.36 -7.06
C TRP A 87 5.48 10.65 -5.76
N ALA A 88 5.65 11.88 -5.27
CA ALA A 88 4.88 12.44 -4.19
C ALA A 88 4.17 13.71 -4.64
N LEU A 89 2.86 13.79 -4.39
CA LEU A 89 2.03 14.96 -4.62
C LEU A 89 1.75 15.62 -3.27
N LYS A 90 2.20 16.87 -3.07
CA LYS A 90 1.82 17.71 -1.95
C LYS A 90 0.55 18.47 -2.29
N ILE A 91 -0.42 18.51 -1.39
CA ILE A 91 -1.63 19.32 -1.47
C ILE A 91 -1.70 20.18 -0.21
N SER A 92 -1.70 21.50 -0.38
CA SER A 92 -1.73 22.53 0.65
C SER A 92 -2.05 23.86 -0.04
N ASP A 93 -2.53 24.86 0.68
CA ASP A 93 -2.74 26.21 0.14
C ASP A 93 -1.43 26.93 -0.25
N ASN A 94 -0.29 26.51 0.33
CA ASN A 94 1.06 26.98 -0.01
C ASN A 94 1.98 25.79 -0.38
N PRO A 95 1.77 25.11 -1.52
CA PRO A 95 2.44 23.85 -1.80
C PRO A 95 3.97 23.94 -1.96
N GLU A 96 4.51 25.10 -2.31
CA GLU A 96 5.93 25.32 -2.56
C GLU A 96 6.77 25.49 -1.30
N ILE A 97 6.14 25.78 -0.17
CA ILE A 97 6.84 25.99 1.11
C ILE A 97 6.38 24.97 2.15
N ASN A 98 7.22 24.71 3.16
CA ASN A 98 6.80 23.94 4.33
C ASN A 98 6.38 24.92 5.42
N GLU A 99 5.12 24.78 5.84
CA GLU A 99 4.52 25.61 6.87
C GLU A 99 4.54 24.89 8.23
N PRO A 100 4.39 25.62 9.35
CA PRO A 100 4.33 25.00 10.68
C PRO A 100 2.95 24.34 10.91
N GLU A 101 2.51 23.53 9.94
CA GLU A 101 1.25 22.80 9.91
C GLU A 101 1.43 21.31 10.07
N PRO A 102 0.40 20.60 10.58
CA PRO A 102 0.46 19.15 10.63
C PRO A 102 0.51 18.54 9.23
N ALA A 103 1.51 17.69 9.01
CA ALA A 103 1.67 16.95 7.77
C ALA A 103 1.11 15.53 7.88
N ALA A 104 0.40 15.08 6.84
CA ALA A 104 -0.15 13.74 6.72
C ALA A 104 0.35 13.05 5.45
N LEU A 105 0.64 11.75 5.54
CA LEU A 105 1.10 10.92 4.42
C LEU A 105 0.07 9.83 4.08
N LEU A 106 -0.39 9.81 2.84
CA LEU A 106 -1.19 8.74 2.27
C LEU A 106 -0.37 7.99 1.22
N MET A 107 -0.16 6.69 1.40
CA MET A 107 0.67 5.91 0.49
C MET A 107 0.04 4.60 0.11
N GLY A 108 0.35 4.10 -1.09
CA GLY A 108 -0.17 2.85 -1.60
C GLY A 108 0.87 1.99 -2.29
N ALA A 109 0.46 0.79 -2.69
CA ALA A 109 1.21 -0.15 -3.50
C ALA A 109 2.62 -0.50 -2.98
N HIS A 110 2.77 -0.78 -1.68
CA HIS A 110 3.94 -1.50 -1.18
C HIS A 110 4.02 -2.91 -1.81
N HIS A 111 2.87 -3.57 -1.94
CA HIS A 111 2.77 -4.88 -2.57
C HIS A 111 2.26 -4.75 -4.00
N ALA A 112 3.01 -5.29 -4.92
CA ALA A 112 2.82 -5.13 -6.35
C ALA A 112 1.47 -5.61 -6.90
N ARG A 113 0.88 -6.65 -6.32
CA ARG A 113 -0.40 -7.26 -6.74
C ARG A 113 -1.64 -6.54 -6.21
N GLU A 114 -1.46 -5.56 -5.34
CA GLU A 114 -2.54 -4.86 -4.63
C GLU A 114 -2.95 -3.57 -5.38
N TRP A 115 -3.35 -3.69 -6.65
CA TRP A 115 -3.64 -2.55 -7.53
C TRP A 115 -4.67 -1.56 -6.97
N PRO A 116 -5.77 -2.00 -6.27
CA PRO A 116 -6.72 -1.06 -5.67
C PRO A 116 -6.08 -0.12 -4.64
N SER A 117 -4.94 -0.49 -4.05
CA SER A 117 -4.23 0.37 -3.10
C SER A 117 -3.61 1.62 -3.73
N VAL A 118 -3.49 1.67 -5.07
CA VAL A 118 -3.13 2.89 -5.84
C VAL A 118 -4.35 3.79 -6.01
N GLU A 119 -5.52 3.18 -6.23
CA GLU A 119 -6.75 3.91 -6.56
C GLU A 119 -7.23 4.80 -5.41
N VAL A 120 -7.11 4.33 -4.16
CA VAL A 120 -7.61 5.07 -2.99
C VAL A 120 -6.85 6.38 -2.79
N PRO A 121 -5.49 6.42 -2.70
CA PRO A 121 -4.78 7.69 -2.61
C PRO A 121 -4.97 8.59 -3.83
N MET A 122 -5.09 8.03 -5.05
CA MET A 122 -5.41 8.80 -6.26
C MET A 122 -6.82 9.40 -6.21
N ALA A 123 -7.82 8.66 -5.72
CA ALA A 123 -9.18 9.18 -5.53
C ALA A 123 -9.23 10.28 -4.47
N THR A 124 -8.48 10.11 -3.37
CA THR A 124 -8.35 11.14 -2.32
C THR A 124 -7.71 12.42 -2.87
N ALA A 125 -6.61 12.29 -3.63
CA ALA A 125 -5.99 13.44 -4.29
C ALA A 125 -6.98 14.17 -5.20
N LYS A 126 -7.70 13.42 -6.03
CA LYS A 126 -8.72 13.97 -6.92
C LYS A 126 -9.78 14.77 -6.14
N GLN A 127 -10.31 14.19 -5.08
CA GLN A 127 -11.33 14.84 -4.27
C GLN A 127 -10.82 16.14 -3.64
N LEU A 128 -9.65 16.10 -2.99
CA LEU A 128 -9.06 17.29 -2.36
C LEU A 128 -8.84 18.41 -3.37
N LEU A 129 -8.38 18.09 -4.59
CA LEU A 129 -8.09 19.09 -5.62
C LEU A 129 -9.36 19.62 -6.31
N GLU A 130 -10.29 18.74 -6.67
CA GLU A 130 -11.47 19.13 -7.47
C GLU A 130 -12.57 19.79 -6.62
N GLU A 131 -12.65 19.46 -5.33
CA GLU A 131 -13.65 20.02 -4.42
C GLU A 131 -13.14 21.22 -3.59
N TYR A 132 -11.86 21.59 -3.70
CA TYR A 132 -11.24 22.65 -2.89
C TYR A 132 -12.02 23.96 -2.88
N GLU A 133 -12.48 24.46 -4.05
CA GLU A 133 -13.20 25.72 -4.17
C GLU A 133 -14.68 25.61 -3.77
N GLY A 134 -15.26 24.39 -3.82
CA GLY A 134 -16.72 24.20 -3.65
C GLY A 134 -17.13 23.53 -2.34
N ASN A 135 -16.17 23.11 -1.51
CA ASN A 135 -16.42 22.36 -0.29
C ASN A 135 -15.61 22.93 0.87
N GLU A 136 -16.28 23.62 1.78
CA GLU A 136 -15.67 24.30 2.93
C GLU A 136 -14.88 23.35 3.85
N GLU A 137 -15.29 22.07 3.96
CA GLU A 137 -14.57 21.10 4.76
C GLU A 137 -13.24 20.71 4.08
N ILE A 138 -13.27 20.44 2.79
CA ILE A 138 -12.06 20.17 2.00
C ILE A 138 -11.14 21.39 2.01
N LYS A 139 -11.68 22.57 1.78
CA LYS A 139 -10.91 23.82 1.83
C LYS A 139 -10.21 23.97 3.19
N ARG A 140 -10.92 23.80 4.29
CA ARG A 140 -10.36 23.89 5.63
C ARG A 140 -9.26 22.83 5.88
N LEU A 141 -9.39 21.63 5.32
CA LEU A 141 -8.36 20.59 5.42
C LEU A 141 -7.09 20.99 4.69
N VAL A 142 -7.21 21.51 3.47
CA VAL A 142 -6.09 21.89 2.62
C VAL A 142 -5.41 23.18 3.12
N ASP A 143 -6.18 24.16 3.63
CA ASP A 143 -5.66 25.42 4.14
C ASP A 143 -4.96 25.30 5.51
N ASN A 144 -5.01 24.16 6.16
CA ASN A 144 -4.44 23.97 7.51
C ASN A 144 -3.64 22.68 7.65
N ARG A 145 -3.26 22.06 6.54
CA ARG A 145 -2.52 20.77 6.53
C ARG A 145 -1.65 20.65 5.30
N GLU A 146 -0.52 20.02 5.48
CA GLU A 146 0.28 19.51 4.37
C GLU A 146 -0.10 18.06 4.10
N ILE A 147 -0.83 17.80 3.02
CA ILE A 147 -1.29 16.44 2.67
C ILE A 147 -0.41 15.91 1.55
N TRP A 148 0.36 14.88 1.87
CA TRP A 148 1.26 14.23 0.92
C TRP A 148 0.70 12.88 0.47
N ILE A 149 0.74 12.64 -0.82
CA ILE A 149 0.22 11.43 -1.45
C ILE A 149 1.31 10.77 -2.27
N VAL A 150 1.69 9.53 -1.89
CA VAL A 150 2.60 8.66 -2.63
C VAL A 150 1.81 7.45 -3.13
N PRO A 151 1.21 7.53 -4.33
CA PRO A 151 0.24 6.50 -4.75
C PRO A 151 0.88 5.14 -5.01
N MET A 152 2.17 5.11 -5.37
CA MET A 152 2.85 3.88 -5.79
C MET A 152 4.28 3.84 -5.27
N VAL A 153 4.47 3.22 -4.10
CA VAL A 153 5.78 3.05 -3.45
C VAL A 153 6.65 2.03 -4.20
N ASN A 154 6.03 1.03 -4.85
CA ASN A 154 6.69 -0.08 -5.56
C ASN A 154 6.38 -0.05 -7.06
N PRO A 155 6.86 0.94 -7.82
CA PRO A 155 6.49 1.09 -9.22
C PRO A 155 6.98 -0.07 -10.12
N ASP A 156 8.14 -0.64 -9.85
CA ASP A 156 8.68 -1.76 -10.60
C ASP A 156 7.86 -3.03 -10.39
N GLY A 157 7.56 -3.32 -9.14
CA GLY A 157 6.73 -4.48 -8.79
C GLY A 157 5.34 -4.39 -9.39
N VAL A 158 4.68 -3.21 -9.30
CA VAL A 158 3.35 -2.99 -9.88
C VAL A 158 3.37 -3.19 -11.39
N THR A 159 4.33 -2.57 -12.09
CA THR A 159 4.50 -2.75 -13.55
C THR A 159 4.67 -4.23 -13.89
N TYR A 160 5.57 -4.94 -13.18
CA TYR A 160 5.79 -6.36 -13.38
C TYR A 160 4.53 -7.21 -13.11
N SER A 161 3.77 -6.87 -12.06
CA SER A 161 2.54 -7.60 -11.73
C SER A 161 1.45 -7.41 -12.78
N MET A 162 1.39 -6.24 -13.39
CA MET A 162 0.41 -5.95 -14.45
C MET A 162 0.77 -6.62 -15.78
N GLU A 163 2.06 -6.67 -16.12
CA GLU A 163 2.52 -7.12 -17.43
C GLU A 163 2.87 -8.61 -17.48
N LYS A 164 3.49 -9.14 -16.42
CA LYS A 164 4.14 -10.46 -16.43
C LYS A 164 3.52 -11.46 -15.46
N SER A 165 3.36 -11.09 -14.17
CA SER A 165 2.95 -12.02 -13.12
C SER A 165 1.96 -11.37 -12.17
N ARG A 166 0.66 -11.57 -12.40
CA ARG A 166 -0.46 -10.91 -11.68
C ARG A 166 -0.33 -11.03 -10.15
N MET A 167 0.19 -12.14 -9.66
CA MET A 167 0.30 -12.42 -8.23
C MET A 167 1.64 -11.99 -7.62
N TRP A 168 2.49 -11.30 -8.37
CA TRP A 168 3.74 -10.76 -7.85
C TRP A 168 3.51 -9.77 -6.73
N ARG A 169 4.22 -9.96 -5.59
CA ARG A 169 4.05 -9.16 -4.38
C ARG A 169 5.19 -8.16 -4.14
N LYS A 170 6.43 -8.60 -4.38
CA LYS A 170 7.68 -7.94 -3.97
C LYS A 170 8.10 -6.82 -4.93
N ASN A 171 9.19 -6.09 -4.63
CA ASN A 171 9.86 -5.22 -5.59
C ASN A 171 10.61 -6.04 -6.66
N ARG A 172 11.53 -5.42 -7.44
CA ARG A 172 12.23 -6.10 -8.54
C ARG A 172 13.73 -6.25 -8.34
N ARG A 173 14.22 -6.21 -7.10
CA ARG A 173 15.62 -6.50 -6.79
C ARG A 173 16.03 -7.87 -7.35
N ASN A 174 17.18 -7.94 -8.03
CA ASN A 174 17.85 -9.20 -8.31
C ASN A 174 18.66 -9.63 -7.08
N ASN A 175 18.32 -10.75 -6.47
CA ASN A 175 18.98 -11.24 -5.25
C ASN A 175 20.31 -11.99 -5.53
N GLY A 176 20.72 -12.14 -6.81
CA GLY A 176 21.97 -12.77 -7.22
C GLY A 176 22.01 -14.30 -7.14
N ASN A 177 20.97 -14.94 -6.62
CA ASN A 177 20.86 -16.40 -6.44
C ASN A 177 19.73 -17.03 -7.25
N GLY A 178 19.29 -16.36 -8.32
CA GLY A 178 18.16 -16.78 -9.14
C GLY A 178 16.77 -16.37 -8.59
N SER A 179 16.70 -15.84 -7.37
CA SER A 179 15.47 -15.26 -6.83
C SER A 179 15.41 -13.75 -7.06
N TYR A 180 14.19 -13.21 -7.00
CA TYR A 180 13.92 -11.78 -7.18
C TYR A 180 13.03 -11.24 -6.09
N GLY A 181 13.24 -9.96 -5.79
CA GLY A 181 12.38 -9.09 -5.01
C GLY A 181 12.54 -9.24 -3.50
N VAL A 182 12.24 -8.13 -2.85
CA VAL A 182 12.10 -7.97 -1.40
C VAL A 182 10.68 -7.50 -1.10
N ASP A 183 10.07 -7.99 -0.04
CA ASP A 183 8.81 -7.46 0.49
C ASP A 183 9.09 -6.12 1.17
N LEU A 184 8.70 -5.01 0.53
CA LEU A 184 8.95 -3.68 1.04
C LEU A 184 8.30 -3.47 2.42
N ASN A 185 7.15 -4.09 2.68
CA ASN A 185 6.48 -4.06 3.98
C ASN A 185 7.11 -5.01 5.03
N ARG A 186 8.31 -5.53 4.76
CA ARG A 186 9.19 -6.25 5.68
C ARG A 186 10.58 -5.63 5.74
N ASN A 187 10.83 -4.55 4.99
CA ASN A 187 12.17 -3.98 4.82
C ASN A 187 12.40 -2.69 5.65
N TYR A 188 11.38 -2.18 6.34
CA TYR A 188 11.52 -1.04 7.26
C TYR A 188 12.33 -1.41 8.52
N GLY A 189 13.00 -0.41 9.14
CA GLY A 189 14.01 -0.65 10.16
C GLY A 189 13.48 -1.05 11.53
N TYR A 190 12.31 -0.56 11.94
CA TYR A 190 11.79 -0.86 13.27
C TYR A 190 11.43 -2.35 13.43
N GLN A 191 12.10 -3.05 14.36
CA GLN A 191 11.94 -4.49 14.58
C GLN A 191 12.11 -5.34 13.30
N TRP A 192 13.03 -4.94 12.44
CA TRP A 192 13.33 -5.63 11.18
C TRP A 192 13.68 -7.11 11.40
N GLY A 193 13.22 -7.97 10.50
CA GLY A 193 13.48 -9.42 10.56
C GLY A 193 12.67 -10.18 11.61
N ASN A 194 11.72 -9.54 12.27
CA ASN A 194 10.89 -10.14 13.31
C ASN A 194 9.71 -10.96 12.73
N VAL A 195 8.70 -11.24 13.52
CA VAL A 195 7.55 -12.09 13.20
C VAL A 195 6.94 -11.76 11.82
N GLY A 196 6.62 -12.79 11.04
CA GLY A 196 6.02 -12.66 9.71
C GLY A 196 6.98 -12.32 8.58
N ALA A 197 8.31 -12.24 8.85
CA ALA A 197 9.35 -12.03 7.87
C ALA A 197 10.10 -13.33 7.57
N SER A 198 10.76 -13.41 6.39
CA SER A 198 11.54 -14.55 5.93
C SER A 198 12.93 -14.14 5.49
N ASN A 199 13.93 -15.00 5.78
CA ASN A 199 15.31 -14.87 5.29
C ASN A 199 15.49 -15.44 3.86
N SER A 200 14.49 -16.13 3.31
CA SER A 200 14.59 -16.76 2.00
C SER A 200 14.18 -15.79 0.89
N GLY A 201 15.08 -15.50 -0.06
CA GLY A 201 14.80 -14.66 -1.23
C GLY A 201 13.67 -15.15 -2.13
N SER A 202 13.33 -16.45 -2.07
CA SER A 202 12.17 -17.02 -2.78
C SER A 202 10.83 -16.80 -2.09
N SER A 203 10.84 -16.44 -0.81
CA SER A 203 9.61 -16.16 -0.04
C SER A 203 8.97 -14.86 -0.46
N ASP A 204 7.63 -14.80 -0.46
CA ASP A 204 6.86 -13.58 -0.65
C ASP A 204 7.06 -12.54 0.49
N THR A 205 7.53 -12.98 1.67
CA THR A 205 7.80 -12.14 2.84
C THR A 205 9.30 -11.94 3.10
N TYR A 206 10.14 -12.09 2.08
CA TYR A 206 11.57 -11.88 2.20
C TYR A 206 11.87 -10.43 2.58
N HIS A 207 12.57 -10.24 3.71
CA HIS A 207 12.82 -8.93 4.31
C HIS A 207 14.06 -8.19 3.77
N GLY A 208 14.78 -8.77 2.78
CA GLY A 208 16.00 -8.18 2.24
C GLY A 208 17.25 -8.55 3.03
N THR A 209 18.37 -7.90 2.69
CA THR A 209 19.69 -8.15 3.27
C THR A 209 19.98 -7.33 4.53
N GLY A 210 19.16 -6.33 4.81
CA GLY A 210 19.23 -5.45 5.97
C GLY A 210 18.01 -4.51 6.01
N PRO A 211 17.80 -3.81 7.12
CA PRO A 211 16.76 -2.79 7.19
C PRO A 211 17.06 -1.69 6.15
N PHE A 212 16.02 -1.27 5.45
CA PHE A 212 16.13 -0.26 4.37
C PHE A 212 17.15 -0.63 3.28
N SER A 213 17.33 -1.92 2.99
CA SER A 213 18.21 -2.37 1.92
C SER A 213 17.70 -2.03 0.52
N GLU A 214 16.43 -1.68 0.40
CA GLU A 214 15.78 -1.38 -0.87
C GLU A 214 15.69 0.13 -1.11
N PRO A 215 15.95 0.61 -2.33
CA PRO A 215 15.88 2.04 -2.64
C PRO A 215 14.50 2.62 -2.35
N GLU A 216 13.42 1.85 -2.57
CA GLU A 216 12.06 2.28 -2.31
C GLU A 216 11.80 2.51 -0.81
N SER A 217 12.20 1.59 0.05
CA SER A 217 12.03 1.74 1.50
C SER A 217 12.97 2.81 2.08
N CYS A 218 14.19 2.92 1.54
CA CYS A 218 15.15 3.97 1.88
C CYS A 218 14.57 5.35 1.53
N THR A 219 14.01 5.49 0.32
CA THR A 219 13.31 6.71 -0.12
C THR A 219 12.19 7.10 0.83
N MET A 220 11.33 6.16 1.21
CA MET A 220 10.22 6.45 2.14
C MET A 220 10.73 6.85 3.53
N ARG A 221 11.80 6.21 4.03
CA ARG A 221 12.46 6.61 5.29
C ARG A 221 12.93 8.06 5.24
N ASP A 222 13.70 8.40 4.20
CA ASP A 222 14.32 9.72 4.07
C ASP A 222 13.24 10.80 3.87
N PHE A 223 12.20 10.48 3.14
CA PHE A 223 11.02 11.33 2.97
C PHE A 223 10.30 11.56 4.31
N CYS A 224 10.05 10.53 5.10
CA CYS A 224 9.43 10.66 6.42
C CYS A 224 10.30 11.47 7.40
N ILE A 225 11.62 11.34 7.35
CA ILE A 225 12.56 12.13 8.17
C ILE A 225 12.54 13.61 7.76
N ARG A 226 12.44 13.88 6.46
CA ARG A 226 12.41 15.24 5.90
C ARG A 226 11.13 15.97 6.28
N GLU A 227 9.96 15.36 6.03
CA GLU A 227 8.67 16.01 6.19
C GLU A 227 8.06 15.88 7.59
N LYS A 228 8.54 14.96 8.43
CA LYS A 228 8.13 14.77 9.84
C LYS A 228 6.61 14.59 10.01
N PHE A 229 6.02 13.68 9.28
CA PHE A 229 4.58 13.40 9.31
C PHE A 229 4.04 13.11 10.71
N GLN A 230 2.93 13.75 11.08
CA GLN A 230 2.19 13.47 12.32
C GLN A 230 1.26 12.25 12.17
N ALA A 231 0.80 11.97 10.95
CA ALA A 231 -0.02 10.81 10.67
C ALA A 231 0.33 10.20 9.31
N SER A 232 0.20 8.88 9.19
CA SER A 232 0.35 8.19 7.92
C SER A 232 -0.63 7.05 7.77
N ILE A 233 -1.10 6.82 6.53
CA ILE A 233 -1.94 5.68 6.17
C ILE A 233 -1.29 4.98 4.99
N SER A 234 -1.06 3.66 5.13
CA SER A 234 -0.62 2.79 4.05
C SER A 234 -1.79 1.92 3.59
N PHE A 235 -2.19 2.10 2.33
CA PHE A 235 -3.29 1.33 1.74
C PHE A 235 -2.80 0.00 1.20
N HIS A 236 -3.56 -1.03 1.54
CA HIS A 236 -3.31 -2.41 1.12
C HIS A 236 -4.61 -3.05 0.61
N THR A 237 -4.53 -4.19 -0.03
CA THR A 237 -5.67 -5.06 -0.31
C THR A 237 -5.27 -6.51 -0.03
N TYR A 238 -6.17 -7.30 0.51
CA TYR A 238 -7.57 -7.03 0.87
C TYR A 238 -7.76 -7.33 2.36
N SER A 239 -8.89 -7.14 2.99
CA SER A 239 -9.37 -7.79 4.24
C SER A 239 -10.36 -6.94 5.03
N GLU A 240 -10.67 -5.72 4.56
CA GLU A 240 -11.61 -4.81 5.25
C GLU A 240 -11.19 -4.52 6.70
N LEU A 241 -9.90 -4.24 6.89
CA LEU A 241 -9.27 -3.98 8.19
C LEU A 241 -8.71 -2.57 8.27
N ILE A 242 -8.73 -2.00 9.48
CA ILE A 242 -7.95 -0.81 9.83
C ILE A 242 -6.95 -1.22 10.90
N LEU A 243 -5.72 -1.46 10.48
CA LEU A 243 -4.67 -1.97 11.35
C LEU A 243 -3.84 -0.83 11.94
N TYR A 244 -3.56 -0.92 13.24
CA TYR A 244 -2.69 0.02 13.95
C TYR A 244 -1.56 -0.72 14.70
N PRO A 245 -0.45 -0.03 15.01
CA PRO A 245 0.71 -0.64 15.67
C PRO A 245 0.41 -1.25 17.05
N PHE A 246 1.21 -2.24 17.45
CA PHE A 246 2.38 -2.81 16.78
C PHE A 246 2.06 -4.20 16.24
N GLY A 247 2.69 -4.57 15.08
CA GLY A 247 2.48 -5.84 14.38
C GLY A 247 3.62 -6.86 14.54
N TYR A 248 4.64 -6.56 15.35
CA TYR A 248 5.80 -7.44 15.51
C TYR A 248 5.70 -8.43 16.67
N GLY A 249 4.59 -8.43 17.39
CA GLY A 249 4.35 -9.37 18.48
C GLY A 249 2.98 -9.14 19.13
N TYR A 250 2.49 -10.17 19.80
CA TYR A 250 1.22 -10.12 20.52
C TYR A 250 1.37 -9.37 21.85
N ASN A 251 0.34 -8.63 22.24
CA ASN A 251 0.27 -7.91 23.52
C ASN A 251 1.44 -6.94 23.77
N ILE A 252 1.99 -6.35 22.72
CA ILE A 252 3.03 -5.34 22.85
C ILE A 252 2.39 -4.03 23.32
N PRO A 253 2.84 -3.46 24.47
CA PRO A 253 2.33 -2.18 24.93
C PRO A 253 2.58 -1.06 23.91
N ASN A 254 1.54 -0.31 23.61
CA ASN A 254 1.65 0.88 22.76
C ASN A 254 1.17 2.10 23.58
N PRO A 255 2.06 3.09 23.86
CA PRO A 255 1.69 4.26 24.66
C PRO A 255 0.59 5.10 23.99
N ASP A 256 0.51 5.08 22.66
CA ASP A 256 -0.46 5.82 21.87
C ASP A 256 -1.71 5.01 21.50
N SER A 257 -1.89 3.83 22.12
CA SER A 257 -3.00 2.91 21.78
C SER A 257 -4.37 3.58 21.80
N LYS A 258 -4.62 4.48 22.76
CA LYS A 258 -5.91 5.20 22.86
C LYS A 258 -6.17 6.09 21.64
N ILE A 259 -5.13 6.72 21.12
CA ILE A 259 -5.23 7.58 19.92
C ILE A 259 -5.50 6.70 18.69
N PHE A 260 -4.73 5.62 18.52
CA PHE A 260 -4.90 4.69 17.39
C PHE A 260 -6.28 4.02 17.38
N VAL A 261 -6.75 3.51 18.53
CA VAL A 261 -8.08 2.91 18.66
C VAL A 261 -9.17 3.92 18.32
N LYS A 262 -9.06 5.16 18.82
CA LYS A 262 -10.03 6.22 18.52
C LYS A 262 -10.04 6.52 17.02
N MET A 263 -8.88 6.75 16.40
CA MET A 263 -8.79 7.06 14.96
C MET A 263 -9.35 5.92 14.11
N ALA A 264 -8.91 4.69 14.36
CA ALA A 264 -9.37 3.53 13.61
C ALA A 264 -10.87 3.29 13.76
N SER A 265 -11.43 3.49 14.97
CA SER A 265 -12.87 3.36 15.21
C SER A 265 -13.69 4.46 14.52
N GLU A 266 -13.18 5.70 14.45
CA GLU A 266 -13.83 6.77 13.71
C GLU A 266 -13.82 6.47 12.20
N MET A 267 -12.69 6.03 11.64
CA MET A 267 -12.58 5.64 10.24
C MET A 267 -13.53 4.47 9.89
N ALA A 268 -13.66 3.49 10.78
CA ALA A 268 -14.53 2.33 10.60
C ALA A 268 -16.03 2.71 10.47
N LYS A 269 -16.46 3.84 11.01
CA LYS A 269 -17.85 4.32 10.86
C LYS A 269 -18.25 4.60 9.42
N PHE A 270 -17.28 4.92 8.56
CA PHE A 270 -17.53 5.28 7.17
C PHE A 270 -17.52 4.08 6.22
N ASN A 271 -16.80 3.01 6.56
CA ASN A 271 -16.61 1.87 5.66
C ASN A 271 -16.99 0.50 6.25
N GLY A 272 -17.28 0.46 7.56
CA GLY A 272 -17.63 -0.78 8.25
C GLY A 272 -16.45 -1.75 8.45
N TYR A 273 -15.21 -1.30 8.22
CA TYR A 273 -14.02 -2.12 8.41
C TYR A 273 -13.76 -2.42 9.88
N ASP A 274 -13.02 -3.51 10.14
CA ASP A 274 -12.71 -3.96 11.49
C ASP A 274 -11.41 -3.30 12.01
N PRO A 275 -11.50 -2.40 13.02
CA PRO A 275 -10.32 -1.78 13.61
C PRO A 275 -9.67 -2.73 14.62
N LYS A 276 -8.39 -3.09 14.39
CA LYS A 276 -7.65 -3.95 15.31
C LYS A 276 -6.15 -3.71 15.31
N ASN A 277 -5.49 -4.26 16.32
CA ASN A 277 -4.04 -4.30 16.37
C ASN A 277 -3.49 -5.19 15.24
N SER A 278 -2.41 -4.77 14.61
CA SER A 278 -1.82 -5.48 13.47
C SER A 278 -1.18 -6.83 13.80
N ALA A 279 -1.09 -7.21 15.08
CA ALA A 279 -0.66 -8.54 15.53
C ALA A 279 -1.84 -9.51 15.78
N GLU A 280 -3.09 -9.05 15.75
CA GLU A 280 -4.32 -9.82 15.94
C GLU A 280 -4.91 -10.25 14.58
#